data_055b44f9bf33e141880bc98305746073
#
_entry.id   055b44f9bf33e141880bc98305746073
#
_cell.length_a   1.000
_cell.length_b   1.000
_cell.length_c   1.000
_cell.angle_alpha   90.00
_cell.angle_beta   90.00
_cell.angle_gamma   90.00
#
_symmetry.space_group_name_H-M   'P 1'
#
loop_
_entity.id
_entity.type
_entity.pdbx_description
1 polymer ?
#
loop_
_entity_poly.entity_id
_entity_poly.type
_entity_poly.pdbx_seq_one_letter_code
_entity_poly.pdbx_strand_id
1 'polypeptide(L)'
;MAVLRLKEIMKEKGISREELAQKVDVSMTTISNISTEKNYPTIPLLLSIAETLDVDVREMFVPTKGGTLANNEIKEIKGLLIKGLTILGE
;
A
#
# COMPACT_ATOMS: atom_id res chain seq x y z
N MET A 1 -6.72 3.51 13.83
CA MET A 1 -5.44 3.81 13.21
C MET A 1 -5.41 3.24 11.80
N ALA A 2 -5.04 4.06 10.83
CA ALA A 2 -5.04 3.60 9.46
C ALA A 2 -3.84 2.70 9.19
N VAL A 3 -4.08 1.59 8.49
CA VAL A 3 -3.04 0.64 8.11
C VAL A 3 -2.77 0.73 6.61
N LEU A 4 -3.82 0.95 5.83
CA LEU A 4 -3.73 0.97 4.38
C LEU A 4 -3.94 2.36 3.81
N ARG A 5 -3.29 2.62 2.69
CA ARG A 5 -3.41 3.87 1.95
C ARG A 5 -4.26 3.72 0.70
N LEU A 6 -5.13 2.72 0.67
CA LEU A 6 -5.90 2.40 -0.54
C LEU A 6 -6.72 3.59 -1.03
N LYS A 7 -7.47 4.21 -0.13
CA LYS A 7 -8.31 5.34 -0.48
C LYS A 7 -7.49 6.48 -1.10
N GLU A 8 -6.35 6.76 -0.49
CA GLU A 8 -5.44 7.79 -0.93
C GLU A 8 -4.86 7.49 -2.31
N ILE A 9 -4.40 6.26 -2.50
CA ILE A 9 -3.80 5.84 -3.77
C ILE A 9 -4.85 5.83 -4.88
N MET A 10 -6.05 5.37 -4.60
CA MET A 10 -7.14 5.40 -5.57
C MET A 10 -7.40 6.82 -6.04
N LYS A 11 -7.39 7.75 -5.11
CA LYS A 11 -7.59 9.17 -5.43
C LYS A 11 -6.46 9.71 -6.31
N GLU A 12 -5.23 9.37 -5.97
CA GLU A 12 -4.06 9.78 -6.75
C GLU A 12 -4.10 9.23 -8.17
N LYS A 13 -4.56 7.99 -8.31
CA LYS A 13 -4.60 7.33 -9.62
C LYS A 13 -5.89 7.61 -10.39
N GLY A 14 -6.85 8.29 -9.76
CA GLY A 14 -8.11 8.60 -10.40
C GLY A 14 -8.97 7.37 -10.69
N ILE A 15 -8.88 6.36 -9.85
CA ILE A 15 -9.63 5.11 -10.01
C ILE A 15 -10.74 5.08 -8.97
N SER A 16 -11.97 4.82 -9.42
CA SER A 16 -13.11 4.69 -8.52
C SER A 16 -13.14 3.31 -7.88
N ARG A 17 -13.90 3.19 -6.78
CA ARG A 17 -14.10 1.91 -6.12
C ARG A 17 -14.74 0.91 -7.06
N GLU A 18 -15.70 1.36 -7.85
CA GLU A 18 -16.38 0.51 -8.83
C GLU A 18 -15.40 -0.02 -9.87
N GLU A 19 -14.58 0.85 -10.39
CA GLU A 19 -13.59 0.48 -11.40
C GLU A 19 -12.59 -0.53 -10.82
N LEU A 20 -12.09 -0.25 -9.64
CA LEU A 20 -11.14 -1.16 -8.99
C LEU A 20 -11.79 -2.51 -8.70
N ALA A 21 -13.02 -2.51 -8.21
CA ALA A 21 -13.74 -3.74 -7.92
C ALA A 21 -13.87 -4.61 -9.17
N GLN A 22 -14.19 -4.01 -10.30
CA GLN A 22 -14.30 -4.73 -11.55
C GLN A 22 -12.96 -5.32 -11.99
N LYS A 23 -11.91 -4.54 -11.84
CA LYS A 23 -10.58 -4.96 -12.29
C LYS A 23 -9.98 -6.09 -11.45
N VAL A 24 -10.30 -6.12 -10.17
CA VAL A 24 -9.80 -7.19 -9.28
C VAL A 24 -10.84 -8.25 -9.00
N ASP A 25 -11.98 -8.18 -9.69
CA ASP A 25 -13.04 -9.19 -9.66
C ASP A 25 -13.59 -9.43 -8.25
N VAL A 26 -13.91 -8.36 -7.56
CA VAL A 26 -14.59 -8.42 -6.26
C VAL A 26 -15.76 -7.42 -6.27
N SER A 27 -16.60 -7.48 -5.24
CA SER A 27 -17.72 -6.56 -5.15
C SER A 27 -17.24 -5.17 -4.74
N MET A 28 -18.02 -4.16 -5.10
CA MET A 28 -17.76 -2.79 -4.68
C MET A 28 -17.81 -2.66 -3.16
N THR A 29 -18.69 -3.44 -2.52
CA THR A 29 -18.77 -3.50 -1.07
C THR A 29 -17.45 -3.95 -0.47
N THR A 30 -16.81 -4.96 -1.09
CA THR A 30 -15.53 -5.44 -0.64
C THR A 30 -14.48 -4.33 -0.69
N ILE A 31 -14.43 -3.59 -1.79
CA ILE A 31 -13.49 -2.48 -1.93
C ILE A 31 -13.79 -1.39 -0.90
N SER A 32 -15.06 -1.07 -0.71
CA SER A 32 -15.46 -0.08 0.30
C SER A 32 -15.03 -0.50 1.70
N ASN A 33 -15.22 -1.76 2.04
CA ASN A 33 -14.85 -2.26 3.36
C ASN A 33 -13.33 -2.24 3.56
N ILE A 34 -12.58 -2.53 2.52
CA ILE A 34 -11.13 -2.46 2.58
C ILE A 34 -10.66 -1.01 2.70
N SER A 35 -11.25 -0.10 1.92
CA SER A 35 -10.83 1.30 1.94
C SER A 35 -11.18 2.00 3.26
N THR A 36 -12.24 1.56 3.92
CA THR A 36 -12.60 2.07 5.25
C THR A 36 -12.04 1.22 6.38
N GLU A 37 -11.29 0.20 6.03
CA GLU A 37 -10.63 -0.72 6.97
C GLU A 37 -11.57 -1.47 7.90
N LYS A 38 -12.79 -1.70 7.44
CA LYS A 38 -13.70 -2.61 8.14
C LYS A 38 -13.23 -4.05 7.99
N ASN A 39 -12.66 -4.36 6.84
CA ASN A 39 -12.06 -5.66 6.55
C ASN A 39 -10.70 -5.43 5.91
N TYR A 40 -9.84 -6.41 6.01
CA TYR A 40 -8.54 -6.35 5.37
C TYR A 40 -8.48 -7.37 4.24
N PRO A 41 -7.79 -7.04 3.15
CA PRO A 41 -7.70 -7.95 2.02
C PRO A 41 -6.79 -9.13 2.34
N THR A 42 -7.04 -10.25 1.67
CA THR A 42 -6.07 -11.34 1.67
C THR A 42 -4.82 -10.89 0.93
N ILE A 43 -3.72 -11.59 1.14
CA ILE A 43 -2.48 -11.22 0.45
C ILE A 43 -2.64 -11.28 -1.08
N PRO A 44 -3.23 -12.34 -1.66
CA PRO A 44 -3.43 -12.35 -3.11
C PRO A 44 -4.27 -11.17 -3.60
N LEU A 45 -5.32 -10.81 -2.88
CA LEU A 45 -6.17 -9.68 -3.28
C LEU A 45 -5.40 -8.37 -3.18
N LEU A 46 -4.62 -8.20 -2.12
CA LEU A 46 -3.81 -7.01 -1.94
C LEU A 46 -2.81 -6.84 -3.09
N LEU A 47 -2.17 -7.91 -3.49
CA LEU A 47 -1.24 -7.89 -4.61
C LEU A 47 -1.94 -7.54 -5.92
N SER A 48 -3.15 -8.07 -6.13
CA SER A 48 -3.95 -7.74 -7.31
C SER A 48 -4.33 -6.26 -7.34
N ILE A 49 -4.70 -5.73 -6.19
CA ILE A 49 -5.04 -4.30 -6.07
C ILE A 49 -3.83 -3.45 -6.39
N ALA A 50 -2.68 -3.76 -5.82
CA ALA A 50 -1.46 -3.01 -6.06
C ALA A 50 -1.07 -3.04 -7.53
N GLU A 51 -1.17 -4.18 -8.15
CA GLU A 51 -0.88 -4.34 -9.57
C GLU A 51 -1.84 -3.50 -10.43
N THR A 52 -3.12 -3.54 -10.10
CA THR A 52 -4.13 -2.76 -10.82
C THR A 52 -3.89 -1.26 -10.69
N LEU A 53 -3.44 -0.83 -9.54
CA LEU A 53 -3.14 0.59 -9.29
C LEU A 53 -1.74 0.98 -9.75
N ASP A 54 -0.97 0.01 -10.24
CA ASP A 54 0.40 0.22 -10.72
C ASP A 54 1.27 0.83 -9.63
N VAL A 55 1.20 0.27 -8.44
CA VAL A 55 2.03 0.68 -7.31
C VAL A 55 2.67 -0.56 -6.68
N ASP A 56 3.78 -0.34 -6.00
CA ASP A 56 4.39 -1.38 -5.20
C ASP A 56 3.48 -1.68 -4.02
N VAL A 57 3.32 -2.94 -3.68
CA VAL A 57 2.46 -3.33 -2.56
C VAL A 57 2.88 -2.64 -1.26
N ARG A 58 4.15 -2.33 -1.12
CA ARG A 58 4.64 -1.61 0.06
C ARG A 58 4.05 -0.22 0.20
N GLU A 59 3.71 0.40 -0.93
CA GLU A 59 3.11 1.72 -0.95
C GLU A 59 1.66 1.71 -0.49
N MET A 60 1.07 0.52 -0.40
CA MET A 60 -0.29 0.37 0.08
C MET A 60 -0.41 0.55 1.59
N PHE A 61 0.70 0.53 2.30
CA PHE A 61 0.68 0.56 3.76
C PHE A 61 1.08 1.92 4.31
N VAL A 62 0.41 2.29 5.40
CA VAL A 62 0.81 3.47 6.16
C VAL A 62 2.06 3.10 6.96
N PRO A 63 3.10 3.93 6.94
CA PRO A 63 4.26 3.67 7.78
C PRO A 63 3.84 3.57 9.25
N THR A 64 4.27 2.53 9.92
CA THR A 64 3.86 2.30 11.30
C THR A 64 4.85 2.83 12.32
N LYS A 65 6.05 3.10 11.87
CA LYS A 65 7.09 3.56 12.78
C LYS A 65 7.53 4.94 12.37
N GLY A 66 7.28 5.89 13.26
CA GLY A 66 7.62 7.27 12.99
C GLY A 66 6.60 8.01 12.15
N GLY A 67 5.61 7.31 11.62
CA GLY A 67 4.58 7.92 10.77
C GLY A 67 5.21 8.66 9.61
N THR A 68 5.60 9.89 9.85
CA THR A 68 6.37 10.65 8.90
C THR A 68 7.84 10.54 9.30
N LEU A 69 8.68 10.12 8.39
CA LEU A 69 10.09 9.94 8.68
C LEU A 69 10.80 11.28 8.74
N ALA A 70 11.53 11.50 9.82
CA ALA A 70 12.40 12.66 9.92
C ALA A 70 13.63 12.44 9.05
N ASN A 71 14.32 13.52 8.70
CA ASN A 71 15.48 13.43 7.82
C ASN A 71 16.56 12.48 8.34
N ASN A 72 16.81 12.53 9.65
CA ASN A 72 17.82 11.64 10.24
C ASN A 72 17.36 10.19 10.19
N GLU A 73 16.06 9.94 10.33
CA GLU A 73 15.52 8.61 10.20
C GLU A 73 15.62 8.11 8.77
N ILE A 74 15.40 9.00 7.81
CA ILE A 74 15.56 8.67 6.40
C ILE A 74 16.99 8.27 6.10
N LYS A 75 17.95 9.02 6.64
CA LYS A 75 19.36 8.70 6.46
C LYS A 75 19.70 7.35 7.06
N GLU A 76 19.18 7.10 8.25
CA GLU A 76 19.41 5.84 8.93
C GLU A 76 18.82 4.69 8.16
N ILE A 77 17.60 4.87 7.66
CA ILE A 77 16.95 3.86 6.84
C ILE A 77 17.72 3.63 5.55
N LYS A 78 18.19 4.69 4.92
CA LYS A 78 19.01 4.55 3.72
C LYS A 78 20.27 3.76 4.01
N GLY A 79 20.91 4.04 5.13
CA GLY A 79 22.09 3.30 5.53
C GLY A 79 21.79 1.83 5.72
N LEU A 80 20.69 1.55 6.40
CA LEU A 80 20.27 0.17 6.63
C LEU A 80 19.87 -0.51 5.34
N LEU A 81 19.16 0.20 4.45
CA LEU A 81 18.77 -0.35 3.18
C LEU A 81 19.95 -0.60 2.28
N ILE A 82 20.92 0.28 2.27
CA ILE A 82 22.14 0.07 1.48
C ILE A 82 22.88 -1.15 1.99
N LYS A 83 23.03 -1.27 3.28
CA LYS A 83 23.64 -2.45 3.89
C LYS A 83 22.78 -3.68 3.68
N GLY A 84 21.49 -3.53 3.91
CA GLY A 84 20.56 -4.62 3.73
C GLY A 84 20.49 -5.07 2.29
N LEU A 85 20.46 -4.13 1.37
CA LEU A 85 20.46 -4.44 -0.04
C LEU A 85 21.75 -5.11 -0.46
N THR A 86 22.86 -4.66 0.09
CA THR A 86 24.15 -5.30 -0.15
C THR A 86 24.14 -6.72 0.42
N ILE A 87 23.65 -6.86 1.65
CA ILE A 87 23.56 -8.17 2.30
C ILE A 87 22.56 -9.06 1.62
N LEU A 88 21.42 -8.49 1.22
CA LEU A 88 20.36 -9.23 0.57
C LEU A 88 20.51 -9.30 -0.94
N GLY A 89 21.62 -8.88 -1.45
CA GLY A 89 21.87 -8.86 -2.88
C GLY A 89 21.34 -7.64 -3.54
N GLU A 90 21.19 -6.58 -2.72
CA GLU A 90 20.74 -5.39 -3.20
C GLU A 90 21.32 -4.67 -3.70
#